data_de546ae54a04363ac2d0a974ac75179e
#
_entry.id   de546ae54a04363ac2d0a974ac75179e
#
_cell.length_a   1.000
_cell.length_b   1.000
_cell.length_c   1.000
_cell.angle_alpha   90.00
_cell.angle_beta   90.00
_cell.angle_gamma   90.00
#
_symmetry.space_group_name_H-M   'P 1'
#
loop_
_entity.id
_entity.type
_entity.pdbx_description
1 polymer ?
#
loop_
_entity_poly.entity_id
_entity_poly.type
_entity_poly.pdbx_seq_one_letter_code
_entity_poly.pdbx_strand_id
1 'polypeptide(L)'
;LSMPVLAAPMTGVLYNMGGKLSEDAFIRMIIEGAAAAGTIGMCGDGADPAMYASGVDAIMAQGGCGIPIVKPRAQEAVKEMLARADAAGAAAVGVDVDGAGLLVMALKGQPVSPKSFAELAELVGATKLPFIVKGVMTPDEAVIAFDAGAAAIVVSNHGGRVLDHAPGAAEVLPEIASAVRGRGVILADGGVRTGADVLKYLALGADAVLIGRPLVVGAFGGGAEGVATLLQKLKSELTSAMLLTGTASVRAVSPRILRPAAVR
;
A
#
# COMPACT_ATOMS: atom_id res chain seq x y z
N LEU A 1 -6.01 -10.82 9.32
CA LEU A 1 -5.18 -9.76 9.91
C LEU A 1 -5.62 -9.45 11.34
N SER A 2 -4.66 -9.16 12.22
CA SER A 2 -4.94 -8.79 13.62
C SER A 2 -5.36 -7.32 13.78
N MET A 3 -5.23 -6.52 12.73
CA MET A 3 -5.55 -5.09 12.66
C MET A 3 -5.77 -4.65 11.22
N PRO A 4 -6.53 -3.56 10.95
CA PRO A 4 -6.75 -3.03 9.61
C PRO A 4 -5.61 -2.07 9.18
N VAL A 5 -4.36 -2.49 9.38
CA VAL A 5 -3.16 -1.71 9.05
C VAL A 5 -2.15 -2.62 8.39
N LEU A 6 -1.62 -2.24 7.23
CA LEU A 6 -0.57 -2.93 6.50
C LEU A 6 0.67 -2.03 6.36
N ALA A 7 1.85 -2.62 6.18
CA ALA A 7 3.03 -1.84 5.84
C ALA A 7 3.00 -1.49 4.34
N ALA A 8 3.17 -0.20 4.02
CA ALA A 8 3.18 0.29 2.64
C ALA A 8 4.41 -0.21 1.85
N PRO A 9 4.32 -0.32 0.51
CA PRO A 9 5.44 -0.75 -0.32
C PRO A 9 6.50 0.37 -0.43
N MET A 10 7.57 0.25 0.35
CA MET A 10 8.65 1.22 0.41
C MET A 10 9.95 0.59 -0.08
N THR A 11 10.68 1.32 -0.92
CA THR A 11 11.99 0.92 -1.49
C THR A 11 12.89 2.13 -1.68
N GLY A 12 14.13 1.88 -2.08
CA GLY A 12 15.10 2.91 -2.40
C GLY A 12 15.81 3.48 -1.18
N VAL A 13 16.25 2.61 -0.29
CA VAL A 13 16.98 2.99 0.93
C VAL A 13 18.15 3.92 0.62
N LEU A 14 18.92 3.61 -0.44
CA LEU A 14 20.04 4.44 -0.87
C LEU A 14 19.62 5.86 -1.28
N TYR A 15 18.50 5.97 -2.00
CA TYR A 15 18.08 7.22 -2.63
C TYR A 15 17.13 8.05 -1.75
N ASN A 16 16.31 7.37 -0.93
CA ASN A 16 15.21 8.00 -0.22
C ASN A 16 15.41 8.03 1.32
N MET A 17 16.36 7.22 1.86
CA MET A 17 16.46 6.98 3.30
C MET A 17 17.91 7.09 3.81
N GLY A 18 18.79 7.72 3.04
CA GLY A 18 20.18 8.00 3.46
C GLY A 18 21.17 6.83 3.39
N GLY A 19 20.78 5.67 2.84
CA GLY A 19 21.67 4.56 2.48
C GLY A 19 22.43 3.89 3.64
N LYS A 20 21.93 3.98 4.88
CA LYS A 20 22.58 3.36 6.04
C LYS A 20 22.31 1.86 6.21
N LEU A 21 21.32 1.35 5.52
CA LEU A 21 20.99 -0.07 5.42
C LEU A 21 21.04 -0.49 3.95
N SER A 22 21.23 -1.80 3.70
CA SER A 22 20.98 -2.35 2.38
C SER A 22 19.48 -2.46 2.12
N GLU A 23 19.07 -2.49 0.85
CA GLU A 23 17.67 -2.68 0.47
C GLU A 23 17.13 -4.01 1.02
N ASP A 24 17.92 -5.10 0.91
CA ASP A 24 17.56 -6.42 1.43
C ASP A 24 17.32 -6.39 2.95
N ALA A 25 18.24 -5.81 3.72
CA ALA A 25 18.08 -5.70 5.16
C ALA A 25 16.82 -4.93 5.54
N PHE A 26 16.58 -3.78 4.89
CA PHE A 26 15.42 -2.95 5.15
C PHE A 26 14.10 -3.67 4.87
N ILE A 27 13.97 -4.29 3.67
CA ILE A 27 12.72 -4.92 3.30
C ILE A 27 12.41 -6.16 4.14
N ARG A 28 13.43 -6.93 4.55
CA ARG A 28 13.26 -8.03 5.51
C ARG A 28 12.70 -7.53 6.82
N MET A 29 13.23 -6.45 7.38
CA MET A 29 12.73 -5.83 8.62
C MET A 29 11.25 -5.45 8.51
N ILE A 30 10.82 -4.91 7.36
CA ILE A 30 9.43 -4.53 7.11
C ILE A 30 8.53 -5.75 7.04
N ILE A 31 8.90 -6.77 6.25
CA ILE A 31 8.09 -7.96 6.04
C ILE A 31 8.01 -8.80 7.33
N GLU A 32 9.14 -9.07 7.98
CA GLU A 32 9.22 -9.82 9.23
C GLU A 32 8.48 -9.11 10.38
N GLY A 33 8.70 -7.81 10.53
CA GLY A 33 8.06 -7.02 11.57
C GLY A 33 6.54 -6.91 11.39
N ALA A 34 6.06 -6.81 10.15
CA ALA A 34 4.63 -6.83 9.85
C ALA A 34 4.02 -8.22 10.18
N ALA A 35 4.68 -9.31 9.75
CA ALA A 35 4.25 -10.67 10.07
C ALA A 35 4.21 -10.92 11.59
N ALA A 36 5.24 -10.51 12.33
CA ALA A 36 5.29 -10.60 13.79
C ALA A 36 4.18 -9.81 14.49
N ALA A 37 3.74 -8.70 13.91
CA ALA A 37 2.59 -7.91 14.40
C ALA A 37 1.23 -8.53 14.01
N GLY A 38 1.20 -9.60 13.23
CA GLY A 38 -0.02 -10.26 12.76
C GLY A 38 -0.71 -9.51 11.62
N THR A 39 0.07 -8.79 10.79
CA THR A 39 -0.40 -8.11 9.59
C THR A 39 0.50 -8.44 8.38
N ILE A 40 0.30 -7.76 7.27
CA ILE A 40 1.01 -7.98 6.01
C ILE A 40 1.92 -6.81 5.71
N GLY A 41 3.16 -7.11 5.31
CA GLY A 41 4.08 -6.15 4.72
C GLY A 41 3.98 -6.15 3.20
N MET A 42 4.07 -4.96 2.60
CA MET A 42 4.21 -4.82 1.15
C MET A 42 5.65 -4.50 0.81
N CYS A 43 6.14 -5.02 -0.31
CA CYS A 43 7.39 -4.58 -0.91
C CYS A 43 7.12 -3.81 -2.20
N GLY A 44 8.02 -2.91 -2.53
CA GLY A 44 7.92 -2.10 -3.74
C GLY A 44 8.90 -2.56 -4.82
N ASP A 45 8.78 -1.90 -5.96
CA ASP A 45 9.69 -1.96 -7.08
C ASP A 45 10.33 -0.57 -7.28
N GLY A 46 11.51 -0.54 -7.85
CA GLY A 46 12.26 0.71 -8.06
C GLY A 46 13.20 0.62 -9.26
N ALA A 47 14.05 1.64 -9.38
CA ALA A 47 14.97 1.75 -10.50
C ALA A 47 16.07 0.65 -10.53
N ASP A 48 16.35 0.04 -9.40
CA ASP A 48 17.23 -1.12 -9.31
C ASP A 48 16.38 -2.41 -9.20
N PRO A 49 16.52 -3.35 -10.17
CA PRO A 49 15.78 -4.62 -10.12
C PRO A 49 16.01 -5.44 -8.86
N ALA A 50 17.12 -5.25 -8.15
CA ALA A 50 17.40 -5.92 -6.89
C ALA A 50 16.38 -5.55 -5.79
N MET A 51 15.78 -4.36 -5.86
CA MET A 51 14.77 -3.92 -4.88
C MET A 51 13.56 -4.86 -4.88
N TYR A 52 13.05 -5.19 -6.06
CA TYR A 52 11.93 -6.12 -6.20
C TYR A 52 12.32 -7.55 -5.81
N ALA A 53 13.50 -7.99 -6.26
CA ALA A 53 14.01 -9.33 -5.94
C ALA A 53 14.12 -9.56 -4.43
N SER A 54 14.78 -8.64 -3.71
CA SER A 54 14.91 -8.71 -2.24
C SER A 54 13.55 -8.75 -1.53
N GLY A 55 12.57 -7.99 -2.04
CA GLY A 55 11.22 -7.97 -1.49
C GLY A 55 10.50 -9.32 -1.66
N VAL A 56 10.56 -9.90 -2.85
CA VAL A 56 9.97 -11.22 -3.14
C VAL A 56 10.64 -12.32 -2.33
N ASP A 57 11.97 -12.30 -2.19
CA ASP A 57 12.73 -13.25 -1.38
C ASP A 57 12.35 -13.15 0.12
N ALA A 58 12.16 -11.93 0.63
CA ALA A 58 11.69 -11.71 2.00
C ALA A 58 10.27 -12.27 2.22
N ILE A 59 9.37 -12.07 1.26
CA ILE A 59 8.00 -12.60 1.28
C ILE A 59 8.03 -14.14 1.28
N MET A 60 8.82 -14.74 0.40
CA MET A 60 8.97 -16.19 0.32
C MET A 60 9.52 -16.78 1.64
N ALA A 61 10.49 -16.12 2.26
CA ALA A 61 11.05 -16.52 3.55
C ALA A 61 10.01 -16.46 4.70
N GLN A 62 8.96 -15.64 4.56
CA GLN A 62 7.83 -15.54 5.49
C GLN A 62 6.60 -16.38 5.04
N GLY A 63 6.82 -17.42 4.25
CA GLY A 63 5.75 -18.32 3.81
C GLY A 63 4.68 -17.65 2.93
N GLY A 64 5.05 -16.64 2.16
CA GLY A 64 4.13 -15.89 1.30
C GLY A 64 3.40 -14.74 2.00
N CYS A 65 3.69 -14.47 3.27
CA CYS A 65 3.04 -13.39 4.02
C CYS A 65 3.57 -12.01 3.59
N GLY A 66 3.19 -11.56 2.39
CA GLY A 66 3.56 -10.27 1.85
C GLY A 66 2.89 -9.97 0.52
N ILE A 67 2.98 -8.71 0.06
CA ILE A 67 2.35 -8.22 -1.16
C ILE A 67 3.37 -7.40 -1.96
N PRO A 68 3.85 -7.90 -3.11
CA PRO A 68 4.68 -7.10 -4.01
C PRO A 68 3.83 -6.10 -4.80
N ILE A 69 4.32 -4.88 -4.94
CA ILE A 69 3.72 -3.83 -5.77
C ILE A 69 4.77 -3.39 -6.81
N VAL A 70 4.49 -3.61 -8.09
CA VAL A 70 5.40 -3.30 -9.19
C VAL A 70 5.11 -1.92 -9.79
N LYS A 71 6.12 -1.31 -10.40
CA LYS A 71 5.94 -0.10 -11.19
C LYS A 71 5.31 -0.43 -12.56
N PRO A 72 4.60 0.51 -13.20
CA PRO A 72 3.93 0.28 -14.47
C PRO A 72 4.93 0.29 -15.63
N ARG A 73 5.82 -0.70 -15.65
CA ARG A 73 6.84 -0.96 -16.68
C ARG A 73 6.19 -1.43 -17.99
N ALA A 74 7.01 -1.75 -19.00
CA ALA A 74 6.54 -2.45 -20.19
C ALA A 74 5.77 -3.72 -19.80
N GLN A 75 4.73 -4.05 -20.54
CA GLN A 75 3.73 -5.06 -20.20
C GLN A 75 4.36 -6.41 -19.86
N GLU A 76 5.27 -6.90 -20.71
CA GLU A 76 5.93 -8.20 -20.49
C GLU A 76 6.82 -8.19 -19.23
N ALA A 77 7.51 -7.08 -18.94
CA ALA A 77 8.31 -6.97 -17.73
C ALA A 77 7.44 -7.04 -16.46
N VAL A 78 6.23 -6.42 -16.49
CA VAL A 78 5.30 -6.56 -15.37
C VAL A 78 4.83 -8.00 -15.21
N LYS A 79 4.47 -8.69 -16.32
CA LYS A 79 4.06 -10.10 -16.26
C LYS A 79 5.13 -11.03 -15.68
N GLU A 80 6.40 -10.82 -16.05
CA GLU A 80 7.52 -11.57 -15.45
C GLU A 80 7.61 -11.36 -13.94
N MET A 81 7.39 -10.11 -13.49
CA MET A 81 7.39 -9.79 -12.06
C MET A 81 6.19 -10.41 -11.34
N LEU A 82 4.99 -10.40 -11.96
CA LEU A 82 3.80 -11.09 -11.42
C LEU A 82 4.05 -12.60 -11.28
N ALA A 83 4.66 -13.24 -12.28
CA ALA A 83 4.99 -14.67 -12.22
C ALA A 83 5.97 -15.00 -11.07
N ARG A 84 6.90 -14.10 -10.75
CA ARG A 84 7.77 -14.26 -9.58
C ARG A 84 7.02 -14.13 -8.27
N ALA A 85 6.03 -13.24 -8.18
CA ALA A 85 5.15 -13.12 -7.01
C ALA A 85 4.29 -14.37 -6.82
N ASP A 86 3.74 -14.93 -7.92
CA ASP A 86 3.01 -16.19 -7.92
C ASP A 86 3.88 -17.35 -7.41
N ALA A 87 5.12 -17.45 -7.90
CA ALA A 87 6.07 -18.49 -7.49
C ALA A 87 6.50 -18.35 -6.02
N ALA A 88 6.54 -17.15 -5.48
CA ALA A 88 6.83 -16.90 -4.07
C ALA A 88 5.63 -17.18 -3.15
N GLY A 89 4.46 -17.48 -3.71
CA GLY A 89 3.22 -17.72 -2.95
C GLY A 89 2.72 -16.47 -2.22
N ALA A 90 2.95 -15.27 -2.78
CA ALA A 90 2.54 -14.01 -2.16
C ALA A 90 1.02 -13.97 -1.88
N ALA A 91 0.62 -13.21 -0.87
CA ALA A 91 -0.80 -13.09 -0.48
C ALA A 91 -1.65 -12.34 -1.52
N ALA A 92 -1.05 -11.44 -2.27
CA ALA A 92 -1.60 -10.67 -3.37
C ALA A 92 -0.44 -10.04 -4.14
N VAL A 93 -0.73 -9.41 -5.28
CA VAL A 93 0.26 -8.65 -6.06
C VAL A 93 -0.43 -7.42 -6.65
N GLY A 94 0.31 -6.39 -7.00
CA GLY A 94 -0.32 -5.22 -7.61
C GLY A 94 0.60 -4.36 -8.44
N VAL A 95 0.00 -3.36 -9.08
CA VAL A 95 0.68 -2.34 -9.86
C VAL A 95 0.43 -0.95 -9.27
N ASP A 96 1.47 -0.14 -9.24
CA ASP A 96 1.47 1.24 -8.74
C ASP A 96 1.33 2.21 -9.92
N VAL A 97 0.08 2.41 -10.37
CA VAL A 97 -0.21 3.12 -11.65
C VAL A 97 0.21 4.58 -11.65
N ASP A 98 0.21 5.24 -10.51
CA ASP A 98 0.71 6.60 -10.37
C ASP A 98 2.24 6.67 -10.55
N GLY A 99 2.92 5.53 -10.44
CA GLY A 99 4.34 5.40 -10.74
C GLY A 99 4.71 5.70 -12.19
N ALA A 100 3.76 5.82 -13.09
CA ALA A 100 3.97 6.21 -14.50
C ALA A 100 4.64 7.58 -14.66
N GLY A 101 4.47 8.48 -13.68
CA GLY A 101 5.09 9.80 -13.67
C GLY A 101 6.49 9.86 -13.03
N LEU A 102 7.08 8.75 -12.59
CA LEU A 102 8.34 8.75 -11.84
C LEU A 102 9.56 8.94 -12.76
N LEU A 103 10.03 10.16 -12.89
CA LEU A 103 11.19 10.53 -13.70
C LEU A 103 12.44 9.73 -13.36
N VAL A 104 12.67 9.39 -12.08
CA VAL A 104 13.85 8.62 -11.65
C VAL A 104 13.91 7.23 -12.31
N MET A 105 12.78 6.63 -12.64
CA MET A 105 12.72 5.35 -13.34
C MET A 105 13.28 5.49 -14.76
N ALA A 106 12.82 6.48 -15.52
CA ALA A 106 13.29 6.76 -16.87
C ALA A 106 14.79 7.13 -16.89
N LEU A 107 15.25 7.98 -15.97
CA LEU A 107 16.66 8.39 -15.86
C LEU A 107 17.60 7.21 -15.56
N LYS A 108 17.09 6.13 -14.97
CA LYS A 108 17.84 4.90 -14.68
C LYS A 108 17.62 3.79 -15.73
N GLY A 109 17.08 4.14 -16.90
CA GLY A 109 16.84 3.18 -17.98
C GLY A 109 15.73 2.17 -17.69
N GLN A 110 14.82 2.50 -16.77
CA GLN A 110 13.68 1.68 -16.38
C GLN A 110 12.37 2.42 -16.74
N PRO A 111 11.99 2.50 -18.03
CA PRO A 111 10.84 3.28 -18.43
C PRO A 111 9.53 2.75 -17.81
N VAL A 112 8.67 3.67 -17.43
CA VAL A 112 7.32 3.42 -16.94
C VAL A 112 6.33 4.21 -17.80
N SER A 113 5.09 3.72 -17.91
CA SER A 113 4.03 4.35 -18.70
C SER A 113 2.67 4.14 -18.06
N PRO A 114 1.69 5.02 -18.33
CA PRO A 114 0.30 4.76 -17.95
C PRO A 114 -0.17 3.43 -18.49
N LYS A 115 -1.15 2.82 -17.83
CA LYS A 115 -1.81 1.59 -18.24
C LYS A 115 -3.23 1.88 -18.74
N SER A 116 -3.54 1.43 -19.93
CA SER A 116 -4.90 1.41 -20.44
C SER A 116 -5.73 0.36 -19.69
N PHE A 117 -7.07 0.44 -19.85
CA PHE A 117 -7.99 -0.58 -19.33
C PHE A 117 -7.63 -1.99 -19.81
N ALA A 118 -7.35 -2.13 -21.12
CA ALA A 118 -6.99 -3.44 -21.70
C ALA A 118 -5.69 -4.01 -21.10
N GLU A 119 -4.68 -3.17 -20.91
CA GLU A 119 -3.42 -3.56 -20.28
C GLU A 119 -3.62 -3.94 -18.81
N LEU A 120 -4.44 -3.21 -18.05
CA LEU A 120 -4.76 -3.58 -16.67
C LEU A 120 -5.50 -4.93 -16.60
N ALA A 121 -6.52 -5.14 -17.46
CA ALA A 121 -7.24 -6.40 -17.52
C ALA A 121 -6.33 -7.58 -17.90
N GLU A 122 -5.39 -7.36 -18.81
CA GLU A 122 -4.38 -8.34 -19.17
C GLU A 122 -3.46 -8.70 -17.99
N LEU A 123 -3.00 -7.70 -17.20
CA LEU A 123 -2.19 -7.94 -16.01
C LEU A 123 -2.94 -8.68 -14.93
N VAL A 124 -4.21 -8.33 -14.71
CA VAL A 124 -5.09 -9.07 -13.79
C VAL A 124 -5.21 -10.54 -14.21
N GLY A 125 -5.40 -10.81 -15.50
CA GLY A 125 -5.48 -12.16 -16.04
C GLY A 125 -4.15 -12.93 -16.06
N ALA A 126 -3.02 -12.25 -15.89
CA ALA A 126 -1.68 -12.86 -15.94
C ALA A 126 -1.22 -13.44 -14.60
N THR A 127 -1.98 -13.32 -13.52
CA THR A 127 -1.67 -13.86 -12.20
C THR A 127 -2.86 -14.60 -11.61
N LYS A 128 -2.61 -15.54 -10.71
CA LYS A 128 -3.65 -16.23 -9.92
C LYS A 128 -3.91 -15.54 -8.58
N LEU A 129 -3.05 -14.60 -8.20
CA LEU A 129 -3.16 -13.87 -6.95
C LEU A 129 -4.22 -12.76 -7.03
N PRO A 130 -4.84 -12.38 -5.91
CA PRO A 130 -5.63 -11.16 -5.86
C PRO A 130 -4.82 -9.97 -6.36
N PHE A 131 -5.35 -9.22 -7.35
CA PHE A 131 -4.63 -8.11 -7.96
C PHE A 131 -5.04 -6.77 -7.35
N ILE A 132 -4.05 -5.91 -7.07
CA ILE A 132 -4.22 -4.60 -6.45
C ILE A 132 -3.81 -3.50 -7.42
N VAL A 133 -4.66 -2.51 -7.64
CA VAL A 133 -4.30 -1.27 -8.35
C VAL A 133 -4.05 -0.18 -7.31
N LYS A 134 -2.81 0.30 -7.23
CA LYS A 134 -2.40 1.35 -6.30
C LYS A 134 -2.16 2.67 -7.03
N GLY A 135 -2.48 3.80 -6.36
CA GLY A 135 -2.31 5.14 -6.91
C GLY A 135 -3.61 5.71 -7.49
N VAL A 136 -4.74 5.21 -7.02
CA VAL A 136 -6.09 5.64 -7.44
C VAL A 136 -6.48 6.90 -6.67
N MET A 137 -6.86 7.97 -7.39
CA MET A 137 -7.23 9.25 -6.78
C MET A 137 -8.58 9.81 -7.24
N THR A 138 -9.27 9.12 -8.17
CA THR A 138 -10.60 9.52 -8.64
C THR A 138 -11.59 8.35 -8.62
N PRO A 139 -12.91 8.63 -8.54
CA PRO A 139 -13.94 7.60 -8.64
C PRO A 139 -13.88 6.81 -9.95
N ASP A 140 -13.59 7.48 -11.07
CA ASP A 140 -13.52 6.84 -12.39
C ASP A 140 -12.37 5.85 -12.48
N GLU A 141 -11.19 6.20 -11.96
CA GLU A 141 -10.05 5.29 -11.87
C GLU A 141 -10.38 4.06 -11.02
N ALA A 142 -11.09 4.25 -9.91
CA ALA A 142 -11.52 3.15 -9.05
C ALA A 142 -12.50 2.20 -9.76
N VAL A 143 -13.46 2.75 -10.50
CA VAL A 143 -14.39 1.98 -11.33
C VAL A 143 -13.64 1.19 -12.40
N ILE A 144 -12.74 1.84 -13.14
CA ILE A 144 -11.90 1.21 -14.17
C ILE A 144 -11.06 0.08 -13.58
N ALA A 145 -10.45 0.26 -12.43
CA ALA A 145 -9.65 -0.77 -11.76
C ALA A 145 -10.46 -2.03 -11.44
N PHE A 146 -11.67 -1.87 -10.87
CA PHE A 146 -12.55 -2.99 -10.57
C PHE A 146 -13.17 -3.60 -11.82
N ASP A 147 -13.49 -2.82 -12.86
CA ASP A 147 -13.98 -3.34 -14.16
C ASP A 147 -12.89 -4.17 -14.86
N ALA A 148 -11.62 -3.82 -14.68
CA ALA A 148 -10.49 -4.62 -15.16
C ALA A 148 -10.26 -5.92 -14.36
N GLY A 149 -11.01 -6.13 -13.26
CA GLY A 149 -10.96 -7.33 -12.44
C GLY A 149 -10.06 -7.24 -11.20
N ALA A 150 -9.61 -6.04 -10.80
CA ALA A 150 -8.84 -5.88 -9.57
C ALA A 150 -9.65 -6.37 -8.34
N ALA A 151 -8.98 -7.03 -7.41
CA ALA A 151 -9.56 -7.45 -6.13
C ALA A 151 -9.54 -6.32 -5.09
N ALA A 152 -8.61 -5.39 -5.24
CA ALA A 152 -8.46 -4.25 -4.34
C ALA A 152 -7.89 -3.02 -5.06
N ILE A 153 -8.16 -1.85 -4.49
CA ILE A 153 -7.50 -0.59 -4.86
C ILE A 153 -6.79 0.00 -3.65
N VAL A 154 -5.78 0.84 -3.91
CA VAL A 154 -5.20 1.71 -2.88
C VAL A 154 -5.43 3.16 -3.28
N VAL A 155 -6.24 3.88 -2.51
CA VAL A 155 -6.42 5.32 -2.64
C VAL A 155 -5.16 5.99 -2.08
N SER A 156 -4.37 6.57 -2.97
CA SER A 156 -3.01 7.03 -2.65
C SER A 156 -2.52 8.06 -3.65
N ASN A 157 -1.99 9.18 -3.17
CA ASN A 157 -1.23 10.15 -3.96
C ASN A 157 0.30 9.95 -3.81
N HIS A 158 0.73 8.73 -3.46
CA HIS A 158 2.14 8.38 -3.25
C HIS A 158 2.84 9.23 -2.17
N GLY A 159 2.10 9.71 -1.19
CA GLY A 159 2.62 10.63 -0.17
C GLY A 159 2.98 12.00 -0.70
N GLY A 160 2.34 12.45 -1.79
CA GLY A 160 2.56 13.73 -2.45
C GLY A 160 3.83 13.77 -3.31
N ARG A 161 4.38 12.61 -3.72
CA ARG A 161 5.69 12.52 -4.39
C ARG A 161 5.63 12.47 -5.91
N VAL A 162 4.47 12.20 -6.50
CA VAL A 162 4.32 11.98 -7.95
C VAL A 162 3.75 13.21 -8.63
N LEU A 163 2.68 13.76 -8.11
CA LEU A 163 2.02 14.95 -8.64
C LEU A 163 1.84 15.98 -7.52
N ASP A 164 2.36 17.18 -7.72
CA ASP A 164 2.15 18.29 -6.80
C ASP A 164 0.75 18.89 -6.94
N HIS A 165 0.28 19.58 -5.92
CA HIS A 165 -1.06 20.18 -5.86
C HIS A 165 -2.24 19.18 -5.95
N ALA A 166 -1.98 17.88 -5.89
CA ALA A 166 -3.04 16.88 -5.78
C ALA A 166 -3.68 16.91 -4.39
N PRO A 167 -4.98 16.59 -4.27
CA PRO A 167 -5.64 16.48 -2.98
C PRO A 167 -5.03 15.35 -2.13
N GLY A 168 -5.26 15.39 -0.82
CA GLY A 168 -4.91 14.27 0.07
C GLY A 168 -5.82 13.07 -0.16
N ALA A 169 -5.29 11.85 -0.01
CA ALA A 169 -6.10 10.64 -0.18
C ALA A 169 -7.35 10.62 0.72
N ALA A 170 -7.26 11.15 1.95
CA ALA A 170 -8.40 11.27 2.85
C ALA A 170 -9.53 12.20 2.33
N GLU A 171 -9.20 13.16 1.47
CA GLU A 171 -10.17 14.09 0.89
C GLU A 171 -11.02 13.42 -0.18
N VAL A 172 -10.42 12.59 -1.03
CA VAL A 172 -11.09 11.92 -2.16
C VAL A 172 -11.68 10.56 -1.81
N LEU A 173 -11.24 9.97 -0.70
CA LEU A 173 -11.66 8.62 -0.29
C LEU A 173 -13.18 8.45 -0.16
N PRO A 174 -13.97 9.40 0.42
CA PRO A 174 -15.41 9.22 0.54
C PRO A 174 -16.15 9.07 -0.79
N GLU A 175 -15.75 9.85 -1.80
CA GLU A 175 -16.34 9.80 -3.15
C GLU A 175 -15.97 8.49 -3.83
N ILE A 176 -14.71 8.09 -3.76
CA ILE A 176 -14.22 6.83 -4.31
C ILE A 176 -14.93 5.65 -3.64
N ALA A 177 -14.97 5.61 -2.31
CA ALA A 177 -15.63 4.54 -1.57
C ALA A 177 -17.13 4.44 -1.89
N SER A 178 -17.79 5.59 -2.12
CA SER A 178 -19.21 5.61 -2.54
C SER A 178 -19.39 5.02 -3.94
N ALA A 179 -18.51 5.36 -4.88
CA ALA A 179 -18.61 4.93 -6.28
C ALA A 179 -18.40 3.41 -6.46
N VAL A 180 -17.55 2.81 -5.62
CA VAL A 180 -17.16 1.39 -5.78
C VAL A 180 -17.59 0.49 -4.61
N ARG A 181 -18.58 0.93 -3.84
CA ARG A 181 -19.09 0.21 -2.66
C ARG A 181 -19.44 -1.24 -2.99
N GLY A 182 -18.84 -2.20 -2.27
CA GLY A 182 -19.12 -3.62 -2.40
C GLY A 182 -18.48 -4.30 -3.61
N ARG A 183 -17.63 -3.61 -4.39
CA ARG A 183 -16.96 -4.18 -5.57
C ARG A 183 -15.67 -4.92 -5.22
N GLY A 184 -14.98 -4.52 -4.17
CA GLY A 184 -13.74 -5.11 -3.71
C GLY A 184 -13.20 -4.39 -2.49
N VAL A 185 -11.94 -4.64 -2.15
CA VAL A 185 -11.29 -4.06 -0.96
C VAL A 185 -10.76 -2.66 -1.28
N ILE A 186 -11.03 -1.71 -0.41
CA ILE A 186 -10.54 -0.34 -0.50
C ILE A 186 -9.48 -0.13 0.57
N LEU A 187 -8.23 -0.05 0.14
CA LEU A 187 -7.10 0.37 0.96
C LEU A 187 -6.85 1.86 0.77
N ALA A 188 -6.27 2.53 1.75
CA ALA A 188 -5.87 3.93 1.62
C ALA A 188 -4.58 4.21 2.37
N ASP A 189 -3.82 5.21 1.93
CA ASP A 189 -2.63 5.68 2.65
C ASP A 189 -2.58 7.22 2.73
N GLY A 190 -1.51 7.73 3.32
CA GLY A 190 -1.25 9.15 3.46
C GLY A 190 -1.56 9.68 4.87
N GLY A 191 -0.55 10.25 5.51
CA GLY A 191 -0.69 10.95 6.79
C GLY A 191 -0.95 10.10 8.03
N VAL A 192 -1.14 8.80 7.93
CA VAL A 192 -1.40 7.91 9.09
C VAL A 192 -0.19 7.90 10.03
N ARG A 193 -0.41 8.27 11.29
CA ARG A 193 0.59 8.35 12.36
C ARG A 193 0.12 7.68 13.64
N THR A 194 -1.18 7.65 13.88
CA THR A 194 -1.81 7.18 15.11
C THR A 194 -2.96 6.23 14.81
N GLY A 195 -3.38 5.45 15.82
CA GLY A 195 -4.58 4.62 15.72
C GLY A 195 -5.86 5.43 15.49
N ALA A 196 -5.90 6.69 15.94
CA ALA A 196 -7.01 7.59 15.63
C ALA A 196 -7.07 7.96 14.14
N ASP A 197 -5.92 8.08 13.46
CA ASP A 197 -5.91 8.30 12.01
C ASP A 197 -6.41 7.06 11.28
N VAL A 198 -6.05 5.86 11.72
CA VAL A 198 -6.61 4.61 11.20
C VAL A 198 -8.13 4.63 11.29
N LEU A 199 -8.68 4.94 12.47
CA LEU A 199 -10.14 4.98 12.68
C LEU A 199 -10.83 6.00 11.76
N LYS A 200 -10.21 7.17 11.53
CA LYS A 200 -10.74 8.18 10.58
C LYS A 200 -10.81 7.64 9.16
N TYR A 201 -9.76 6.98 8.67
CA TYR A 201 -9.75 6.36 7.33
C TYR A 201 -10.84 5.29 7.17
N LEU A 202 -11.04 4.45 8.20
CA LEU A 202 -12.14 3.48 8.20
C LEU A 202 -13.51 4.18 8.16
N ALA A 203 -13.68 5.27 8.89
CA ALA A 203 -14.90 6.08 8.87
C ALA A 203 -15.15 6.78 7.52
N LEU A 204 -14.08 7.08 6.76
CA LEU A 204 -14.14 7.65 5.41
C LEU A 204 -14.42 6.58 4.32
N GLY A 205 -14.38 5.30 4.67
CA GLY A 205 -14.76 4.21 3.77
C GLY A 205 -13.64 3.28 3.35
N ALA A 206 -12.44 3.36 3.93
CA ALA A 206 -11.40 2.35 3.74
C ALA A 206 -11.72 1.07 4.54
N ASP A 207 -11.34 -0.09 4.01
CA ASP A 207 -11.33 -1.37 4.74
C ASP A 207 -10.08 -1.53 5.60
N ALA A 208 -8.95 -0.99 5.15
CA ALA A 208 -7.69 -0.93 5.88
C ALA A 208 -6.80 0.21 5.36
N VAL A 209 -5.73 0.51 6.11
CA VAL A 209 -4.79 1.56 5.75
C VAL A 209 -3.39 1.02 5.53
N LEU A 210 -2.60 1.72 4.69
CA LEU A 210 -1.18 1.48 4.58
C LEU A 210 -0.41 2.55 5.36
N ILE A 211 0.67 2.13 6.01
CA ILE A 211 1.56 3.02 6.73
C ILE A 211 2.98 2.92 6.16
N GLY A 212 3.55 4.06 5.78
CA GLY A 212 4.89 4.14 5.17
C GLY A 212 5.93 4.71 6.13
N ARG A 213 6.21 5.99 6.05
CA ARG A 213 7.33 6.68 6.73
C ARG A 213 7.51 6.38 8.22
N PRO A 214 6.46 6.21 9.04
CA PRO A 214 6.67 5.78 10.43
C PRO A 214 7.36 4.44 10.56
N LEU A 215 7.09 3.47 9.66
CA LEU A 215 7.75 2.16 9.69
C LEU A 215 9.24 2.23 9.30
N VAL A 216 9.63 3.23 8.47
CA VAL A 216 11.06 3.51 8.23
C VAL A 216 11.76 3.83 9.54
N VAL A 217 11.15 4.69 10.38
CA VAL A 217 11.70 5.02 11.70
C VAL A 217 11.80 3.77 12.58
N GLY A 218 10.76 2.92 12.57
CA GLY A 218 10.78 1.65 13.30
C GLY A 218 11.91 0.72 12.83
N ALA A 219 12.06 0.55 11.52
CA ALA A 219 13.09 -0.31 10.92
C ALA A 219 14.51 0.18 11.23
N PHE A 220 14.78 1.47 11.08
CA PHE A 220 16.09 2.05 11.37
C PHE A 220 16.40 2.10 12.86
N GLY A 221 15.40 2.28 13.73
CA GLY A 221 15.56 2.39 15.17
C GLY A 221 15.62 1.06 15.92
N GLY A 222 14.99 0.00 15.38
CA GLY A 222 14.85 -1.28 16.09
C GLY A 222 14.67 -2.51 15.21
N GLY A 223 15.02 -2.43 13.93
CA GLY A 223 14.88 -3.56 13.00
C GLY A 223 13.44 -4.05 12.87
N ALA A 224 13.26 -5.36 12.69
CA ALA A 224 11.94 -5.99 12.60
C ALA A 224 11.13 -5.81 13.89
N GLU A 225 11.77 -5.87 15.05
CA GLU A 225 11.12 -5.62 16.35
C GLU A 225 10.60 -4.18 16.45
N GLY A 226 11.37 -3.19 15.97
CA GLY A 226 10.94 -1.79 15.92
C GLY A 226 9.72 -1.58 15.03
N VAL A 227 9.67 -2.26 13.89
CA VAL A 227 8.49 -2.29 13.01
C VAL A 227 7.28 -2.91 13.72
N ALA A 228 7.46 -4.08 14.32
CA ALA A 228 6.40 -4.76 15.06
C ALA A 228 5.87 -3.93 16.24
N THR A 229 6.76 -3.33 17.01
CA THR A 229 6.43 -2.45 18.15
C THR A 229 5.56 -1.27 17.70
N LEU A 230 5.92 -0.62 16.59
CA LEU A 230 5.16 0.51 16.06
C LEU A 230 3.77 0.09 15.58
N LEU A 231 3.65 -1.06 14.92
CA LEU A 231 2.37 -1.61 14.51
C LEU A 231 1.48 -1.99 15.71
N GLN A 232 2.05 -2.59 16.75
CA GLN A 232 1.31 -2.89 17.99
C GLN A 232 0.86 -1.63 18.73
N LYS A 233 1.69 -0.58 18.73
CA LYS A 233 1.30 0.74 19.25
C LYS A 233 0.08 1.28 18.50
N LEU A 234 0.08 1.26 17.18
CA LEU A 234 -1.07 1.69 16.36
C LEU A 234 -2.34 0.89 16.66
N LYS A 235 -2.21 -0.42 16.84
CA LYS A 235 -3.32 -1.29 17.24
C LYS A 235 -3.91 -0.90 18.59
N SER A 236 -3.05 -0.64 19.57
CA SER A 236 -3.47 -0.20 20.91
C SER A 236 -4.19 1.16 20.88
N GLU A 237 -3.64 2.12 20.13
CA GLU A 237 -4.24 3.45 19.95
C GLU A 237 -5.58 3.36 19.20
N LEU A 238 -5.68 2.50 18.16
CA LEU A 238 -6.94 2.25 17.47
C LEU A 238 -7.98 1.68 18.41
N THR A 239 -7.61 0.71 19.25
CA THR A 239 -8.50 0.13 20.25
C THR A 239 -9.02 1.20 21.21
N SER A 240 -8.15 2.06 21.71
CA SER A 240 -8.53 3.19 22.57
C SER A 240 -9.48 4.16 21.87
N ALA A 241 -9.19 4.51 20.61
CA ALA A 241 -10.04 5.40 19.82
C ALA A 241 -11.42 4.78 19.56
N MET A 242 -11.49 3.48 19.28
CA MET A 242 -12.74 2.75 19.10
C MET A 242 -13.59 2.75 20.39
N LEU A 243 -12.98 2.50 21.54
CA LEU A 243 -13.67 2.55 22.84
C LEU A 243 -14.25 3.94 23.11
N LEU A 244 -13.47 4.99 22.89
CA LEU A 244 -13.88 6.38 23.13
C LEU A 244 -14.97 6.89 22.17
N THR A 245 -15.09 6.28 20.99
CA THR A 245 -16.12 6.62 19.99
C THR A 245 -17.31 5.66 19.99
N GLY A 246 -17.34 4.66 20.87
CA GLY A 246 -18.38 3.64 20.90
C GLY A 246 -18.39 2.73 19.66
N THR A 247 -17.24 2.60 18.97
CA THR A 247 -17.10 1.78 17.77
C THR A 247 -16.79 0.34 18.15
N ALA A 248 -17.73 -0.57 17.96
CA ALA A 248 -17.59 -1.98 18.36
C ALA A 248 -16.78 -2.83 17.37
N SER A 249 -16.68 -2.43 16.11
CA SER A 249 -16.03 -3.20 15.05
C SER A 249 -15.36 -2.31 14.02
N VAL A 250 -14.16 -2.68 13.58
CA VAL A 250 -13.44 -2.01 12.47
C VAL A 250 -14.17 -2.15 11.14
N ARG A 251 -15.11 -3.12 11.01
CA ARG A 251 -15.93 -3.33 9.81
C ARG A 251 -17.20 -2.49 9.77
N ALA A 252 -17.51 -1.78 10.84
CA ALA A 252 -18.76 -1.02 11.01
C ALA A 252 -18.48 0.35 11.66
N VAL A 253 -17.44 1.02 11.19
CA VAL A 253 -17.11 2.37 11.67
C VAL A 253 -18.08 3.38 11.07
N SER A 254 -18.77 4.12 11.93
CA SER A 254 -19.73 5.13 11.47
C SER A 254 -19.03 6.43 11.06
N PRO A 255 -19.36 7.03 9.90
CA PRO A 255 -18.87 8.37 9.54
C PRO A 255 -19.28 9.47 10.54
N ARG A 256 -20.26 9.22 11.40
CA ARG A 256 -20.72 10.17 12.44
C ARG A 256 -19.67 10.48 13.51
N ILE A 257 -18.62 9.67 13.63
CA ILE A 257 -17.49 9.97 14.51
C ILE A 257 -16.62 11.11 14.01
N LEU A 258 -16.74 11.46 12.72
CA LEU A 258 -15.99 12.53 12.08
C LEU A 258 -16.75 13.86 12.22
N ARG A 259 -15.99 14.95 12.42
CA ARG A 259 -16.49 16.30 12.20
C ARG A 259 -15.80 16.87 10.95
N PRO A 260 -16.55 17.42 9.98
CA PRO A 260 -15.96 18.18 8.89
C PRO A 260 -15.07 19.29 9.44
N ALA A 261 -13.92 19.51 8.85
CA ALA A 261 -13.13 20.70 9.16
C ALA A 261 -13.97 21.94 8.88
N ALA A 262 -14.03 22.86 9.84
CA ALA A 262 -14.63 24.15 9.56
C ALA A 262 -13.86 24.81 8.41
N VAL A 263 -14.53 25.13 7.33
CA VAL A 263 -13.95 25.96 6.26
C VAL A 263 -13.59 27.31 6.91
N ARG A 264 -12.31 27.59 7.06
CA ARG A 264 -11.80 28.88 7.52
C ARG A 264 -11.59 29.80 6.35
#